data_ee3a81448efb3d93e52efb652ebb4d1c
#
_entry.id   ee3a81448efb3d93e52efb652ebb4d1c
#
_cell.length_a   1.000
_cell.length_b   1.000
_cell.length_c   1.000
_cell.angle_alpha   90.00
_cell.angle_beta   90.00
_cell.angle_gamma   90.00
#
_symmetry.space_group_name_H-M   'P 1'
#
loop_
_entity.id
_entity.type
_entity.pdbx_description
1 polymer ?
#
loop_
_entity_poly.entity_id
_entity_poly.type
_entity_poly.pdbx_seq_one_letter_code
_entity_poly.pdbx_strand_id
1 'polypeptide(L)'
;MSPALPINNYNYIASASACQSAQQFTTACYDPTSEYGYGVLDVPHRVIIAPIVELPFGHGKRWASTSRAADLIIGGWTLSTAVNLQAGFPINVQQNAESRLGGANANRPNLSGQSLETPGSYEDRLASSDHPNATWVNPLAFTLAPTGTFGNAPRTITDIRTPPQYNTDAVFIKNFRLAGTHTAQLKIEMLNLFNRVNVRAIQGTNNVSNSNFGQTNIQAGFMRITQIMFRYSF
;
A
#
# COMPACT_ATOMS: atom_id res chain seq x y z
N MET A 1 20.45 10.48 28.97
CA MET A 1 19.13 10.79 28.43
C MET A 1 18.73 9.62 27.54
N SER A 2 17.83 8.77 27.99
CA SER A 2 17.30 7.73 27.12
C SER A 2 16.49 8.39 26.04
N PRO A 3 16.71 8.08 24.74
CA PRO A 3 15.87 8.60 23.68
C PRO A 3 14.44 8.15 23.95
N ALA A 4 13.52 9.10 23.97
CA ALA A 4 12.11 8.79 24.08
C ALA A 4 11.75 7.81 22.96
N LEU A 5 11.25 6.65 23.32
CA LEU A 5 10.71 5.70 22.36
C LEU A 5 9.65 6.43 21.55
N PRO A 6 9.65 6.37 20.22
CA PRO A 6 8.60 6.97 19.45
C PRO A 6 7.28 6.35 19.91
N ILE A 7 6.39 7.18 20.39
CA ILE A 7 5.10 6.81 20.99
C ILE A 7 4.17 6.18 19.93
N ASN A 8 4.60 6.13 18.70
CA ASN A 8 3.84 5.57 17.61
C ASN A 8 4.00 4.07 17.60
N ASN A 9 3.17 3.51 18.36
CA ASN A 9 2.75 2.19 18.15
C ASN A 9 3.50 1.14 18.82
N TYR A 10 2.77 0.72 19.58
CA TYR A 10 2.10 -0.48 19.29
C TYR A 10 2.60 -1.58 20.07
N ASN A 11 1.83 -1.96 20.98
CA ASN A 11 1.94 -3.25 21.64
C ASN A 11 3.36 -3.58 22.08
N TYR A 12 4.10 -2.54 22.32
CA TYR A 12 5.24 -2.60 23.17
C TYR A 12 4.71 -2.76 24.58
N ILE A 13 4.36 -3.95 24.90
CA ILE A 13 3.93 -4.30 26.25
C ILE A 13 5.16 -4.86 26.96
N ALA A 14 5.88 -3.98 27.58
CA ALA A 14 6.83 -4.35 28.60
C ALA A 14 6.09 -4.75 29.89
N SER A 15 5.16 -5.68 29.81
CA SER A 15 4.59 -6.27 31.02
C SER A 15 5.09 -7.70 31.19
N ALA A 16 5.38 -8.10 32.40
CA ALA A 16 5.79 -9.48 32.70
C ALA A 16 4.75 -10.50 32.21
N SER A 17 3.49 -10.12 32.10
CA SER A 17 2.43 -10.94 31.53
C SER A 17 2.54 -11.11 30.01
N ALA A 18 3.10 -10.15 29.28
CA ALA A 18 3.36 -10.29 27.86
C ALA A 18 4.49 -11.30 27.57
N CYS A 19 5.45 -11.39 28.46
CA CYS A 19 6.49 -12.41 28.41
C CYS A 19 5.95 -13.83 28.65
N GLN A 20 4.88 -13.94 29.39
CA GLN A 20 4.24 -15.22 29.68
C GLN A 20 3.28 -15.67 28.58
N SER A 21 2.65 -14.75 27.87
CA SER A 21 1.70 -15.08 26.80
C SER A 21 2.33 -15.33 25.44
N ALA A 22 3.64 -15.37 25.35
CA ALA A 22 4.48 -16.03 24.35
C ALA A 22 4.13 -15.82 22.86
N GLN A 23 3.21 -14.96 22.49
CA GLN A 23 2.75 -14.93 21.11
C GLN A 23 3.36 -13.85 20.22
N GLN A 24 4.02 -12.85 20.78
CA GLN A 24 4.50 -11.74 19.94
C GLN A 24 5.88 -11.16 20.25
N PHE A 25 6.47 -11.37 21.43
CA PHE A 25 7.67 -10.61 21.85
C PHE A 25 8.67 -11.39 22.69
N THR A 26 9.11 -12.51 22.21
CA THR A 26 10.03 -13.37 22.97
C THR A 26 11.36 -12.69 23.27
N THR A 27 11.85 -11.90 22.33
CA THR A 27 13.14 -11.20 22.49
C THR A 27 13.02 -10.01 23.43
N ALA A 28 11.87 -9.32 23.44
CA ALA A 28 11.65 -8.14 24.29
C ALA A 28 11.77 -8.42 25.79
N CYS A 29 11.57 -9.67 26.22
CA CYS A 29 11.68 -10.07 27.62
C CYS A 29 13.14 -10.16 28.07
N TYR A 30 14.04 -10.42 27.14
CA TYR A 30 15.47 -10.60 27.43
C TYR A 30 16.28 -9.38 27.01
N ASP A 31 15.91 -8.78 25.89
CA ASP A 31 16.55 -7.58 25.35
C ASP A 31 15.50 -6.66 24.70
N PRO A 32 14.93 -5.71 25.47
CA PRO A 32 13.98 -4.75 24.95
C PRO A 32 14.55 -3.86 23.84
N THR A 33 15.87 -3.67 23.80
CA THR A 33 16.52 -2.80 22.82
C THR A 33 16.48 -3.42 21.42
N SER A 34 16.46 -4.74 21.32
CA SER A 34 16.33 -5.47 20.06
C SER A 34 14.96 -5.30 19.38
N GLU A 35 13.97 -4.86 20.14
CA GLU A 35 12.62 -4.56 19.63
C GLU A 35 12.46 -3.10 19.16
N TYR A 36 13.49 -2.29 19.37
CA TYR A 36 13.47 -0.90 18.91
C TYR A 36 13.50 -0.87 17.37
N GLY A 37 12.52 -0.21 16.78
CA GLY A 37 12.41 -0.11 15.32
C GLY A 37 11.20 0.73 14.90
N TYR A 38 11.06 0.90 13.62
CA TYR A 38 9.92 1.62 13.04
C TYR A 38 8.62 0.84 13.25
N GLY A 39 7.52 1.55 13.38
CA GLY A 39 6.20 0.94 13.40
C GLY A 39 5.86 0.28 12.06
N VAL A 40 5.12 -0.82 12.08
CA VAL A 40 4.71 -1.55 10.86
C VAL A 40 3.84 -0.72 9.90
N LEU A 41 3.26 0.38 10.38
CA LEU A 41 2.47 1.32 9.60
C LEU A 41 3.24 2.58 9.22
N ASP A 42 4.55 2.60 9.44
CA ASP A 42 5.39 3.74 9.06
C ASP A 42 5.37 3.96 7.55
N VAL A 43 4.99 5.15 7.13
CA VAL A 43 4.96 5.58 5.73
C VAL A 43 5.76 6.87 5.61
N PRO A 44 6.97 6.85 5.04
CA PRO A 44 7.84 8.03 4.98
C PRO A 44 7.28 9.14 4.11
N HIS A 45 6.58 8.77 3.03
CA HIS A 45 6.04 9.74 2.09
C HIS A 45 4.65 9.34 1.61
N ARG A 46 3.73 10.28 1.72
CA ARG A 46 2.40 10.19 1.11
C ARG A 46 2.04 11.54 0.50
N VAL A 47 1.69 11.54 -0.77
CA VAL A 47 1.28 12.74 -1.52
C VAL A 47 -0.12 12.52 -2.04
N ILE A 48 -1.00 13.48 -1.77
CA ILE A 48 -2.37 13.49 -2.29
C ILE A 48 -2.54 14.78 -3.07
N ILE A 49 -2.95 14.66 -4.35
CA ILE A 49 -3.21 15.78 -5.24
C ILE A 49 -4.66 15.64 -5.73
N ALA A 50 -5.48 16.62 -5.44
CA ALA A 50 -6.91 16.57 -5.76
C ALA A 50 -7.38 17.84 -6.48
N PRO A 51 -6.96 18.08 -7.74
CA PRO A 51 -7.41 19.23 -8.52
C PRO A 51 -8.85 19.07 -9.00
N ILE A 52 -9.55 20.19 -9.09
CA ILE A 52 -10.83 20.33 -9.78
C ILE A 52 -10.63 21.36 -10.87
N VAL A 53 -10.87 20.98 -12.10
CA VAL A 53 -10.63 21.83 -13.28
C VAL A 53 -11.87 21.87 -14.14
N GLU A 54 -12.34 23.07 -14.44
CA GLU A 54 -13.31 23.27 -15.51
C GLU A 54 -12.61 23.16 -16.85
N LEU A 55 -13.10 22.28 -17.72
CA LEU A 55 -12.50 22.13 -19.04
C LEU A 55 -12.72 23.41 -19.88
N PRO A 56 -11.70 23.86 -20.63
CA PRO A 56 -11.73 25.12 -21.34
C PRO A 56 -12.49 25.08 -22.67
N PHE A 57 -13.46 24.15 -22.75
CA PHE A 57 -14.30 23.94 -23.94
C PHE A 57 -15.72 24.46 -23.71
N GLY A 58 -16.36 24.99 -24.75
CA GLY A 58 -17.76 25.38 -24.73
C GLY A 58 -17.99 26.88 -24.78
N HIS A 59 -19.27 27.26 -24.72
CA HIS A 59 -19.70 28.66 -24.87
C HIS A 59 -19.06 29.56 -23.76
N GLY A 60 -18.42 30.64 -24.20
CA GLY A 60 -17.74 31.56 -23.28
C GLY A 60 -16.39 31.10 -22.73
N LYS A 61 -15.88 29.93 -23.15
CA LYS A 61 -14.56 29.42 -22.79
C LYS A 61 -13.52 29.70 -23.89
N ARG A 62 -12.23 29.47 -23.59
CA ARG A 62 -11.11 29.73 -24.49
C ARG A 62 -11.25 29.04 -25.85
N TRP A 63 -11.79 27.83 -25.87
CA TRP A 63 -12.08 27.08 -27.08
C TRP A 63 -13.60 26.94 -27.24
N ALA A 64 -14.21 28.08 -27.60
CA ALA A 64 -15.64 28.17 -27.81
C ALA A 64 -16.03 27.40 -29.06
N SER A 65 -17.10 26.63 -28.99
CA SER A 65 -17.75 26.05 -30.14
C SER A 65 -18.79 27.04 -30.65
N THR A 66 -18.80 27.28 -31.96
CA THR A 66 -19.84 28.09 -32.64
C THR A 66 -21.12 27.30 -32.84
N SER A 67 -21.08 25.98 -32.77
CA SER A 67 -22.20 25.09 -32.89
C SER A 67 -22.84 24.77 -31.55
N ARG A 68 -24.15 25.04 -31.41
CA ARG A 68 -24.91 24.66 -30.22
C ARG A 68 -24.86 23.15 -29.95
N ALA A 69 -24.87 22.31 -30.96
CA ALA A 69 -24.78 20.87 -30.84
C ALA A 69 -23.41 20.43 -30.31
N ALA A 70 -22.33 21.05 -30.80
CA ALA A 70 -20.98 20.76 -30.28
C ALA A 70 -20.82 21.23 -28.85
N ASP A 71 -21.33 22.40 -28.48
CA ASP A 71 -21.31 22.89 -27.11
C ASP A 71 -22.09 21.98 -26.14
N LEU A 72 -23.20 21.43 -26.60
CA LEU A 72 -24.00 20.47 -25.85
C LEU A 72 -23.21 19.17 -25.55
N ILE A 73 -22.27 18.78 -26.38
CA ILE A 73 -21.47 17.56 -26.21
C ILE A 73 -20.18 17.84 -25.46
N ILE A 74 -19.39 18.82 -25.90
CA ILE A 74 -18.03 19.06 -25.42
C ILE A 74 -17.92 20.19 -24.38
N GLY A 75 -18.91 21.09 -24.29
CA GLY A 75 -18.89 22.21 -23.35
C GLY A 75 -19.31 21.85 -21.94
N GLY A 76 -18.94 22.67 -20.96
CA GLY A 76 -19.45 22.58 -19.58
C GLY A 76 -19.04 21.37 -18.76
N TRP A 77 -17.93 20.74 -19.11
CA TRP A 77 -17.37 19.64 -18.32
C TRP A 77 -16.47 20.16 -17.21
N THR A 78 -16.60 19.55 -16.04
CA THR A 78 -15.68 19.70 -14.90
C THR A 78 -15.02 18.35 -14.66
N LEU A 79 -13.69 18.37 -14.55
CA LEU A 79 -12.87 17.21 -14.18
C LEU A 79 -12.40 17.39 -12.74
N SER A 80 -12.70 16.43 -11.89
CA SER A 80 -12.13 16.28 -10.57
C SER A 80 -11.29 15.02 -10.55
N THR A 81 -10.06 15.11 -10.06
CA THR A 81 -9.18 13.94 -9.91
C THR A 81 -8.66 13.85 -8.50
N ALA A 82 -8.37 12.64 -8.05
CA ALA A 82 -7.68 12.37 -6.80
C ALA A 82 -6.52 11.41 -7.08
N VAL A 83 -5.31 11.94 -6.98
CA VAL A 83 -4.08 11.17 -7.14
C VAL A 83 -3.50 10.91 -5.76
N ASN A 84 -3.32 9.65 -5.40
CA ASN A 84 -2.71 9.22 -4.15
C ASN A 84 -1.43 8.44 -4.47
N LEU A 85 -0.30 8.95 -4.00
CA LEU A 85 1.02 8.36 -4.13
C LEU A 85 1.52 8.05 -2.72
N GLN A 86 1.79 6.80 -2.42
CA GLN A 86 2.21 6.38 -1.09
C GLN A 86 3.41 5.44 -1.17
N ALA A 87 4.42 5.70 -0.35
CA ALA A 87 5.54 4.78 -0.16
C ALA A 87 5.09 3.47 0.52
N GLY A 88 5.87 2.43 0.33
CA GLY A 88 5.62 1.13 0.96
C GLY A 88 5.81 1.14 2.48
N PHE A 89 5.25 0.14 3.12
CA PHE A 89 5.38 -0.13 4.55
C PHE A 89 6.66 -0.92 4.85
N PRO A 90 7.24 -0.80 6.06
CA PRO A 90 8.31 -1.67 6.51
C PRO A 90 7.87 -3.13 6.51
N ILE A 91 8.84 -4.02 6.34
CA ILE A 91 8.59 -5.46 6.29
C ILE A 91 8.93 -6.09 7.62
N ASN A 92 8.07 -6.97 8.08
CA ASN A 92 8.30 -7.84 9.22
C ASN A 92 8.58 -9.26 8.68
N VAL A 93 9.70 -9.85 9.07
CA VAL A 93 10.09 -11.19 8.66
C VAL A 93 10.12 -12.12 9.86
N GLN A 94 9.57 -13.31 9.68
CA GLN A 94 9.40 -14.33 10.71
C GLN A 94 9.94 -15.68 10.23
N GLN A 95 10.14 -16.59 11.15
CA GLN A 95 10.36 -18.02 10.88
C GLN A 95 9.42 -18.87 11.74
N ASN A 96 9.21 -20.12 11.35
CA ASN A 96 8.43 -21.06 12.17
C ASN A 96 9.09 -21.26 13.54
N ALA A 97 8.25 -21.48 14.54
CA ALA A 97 8.65 -21.66 15.92
C ALA A 97 9.20 -23.08 16.21
N GLU A 98 10.25 -23.46 15.53
CA GLU A 98 10.98 -24.65 15.96
C GLU A 98 11.92 -24.36 17.14
N SER A 99 12.20 -23.09 17.40
CA SER A 99 12.90 -22.65 18.59
C SER A 99 11.89 -22.51 19.74
N ARG A 100 11.97 -23.40 20.71
CA ARG A 100 11.08 -23.43 21.89
C ARG A 100 11.32 -22.26 22.87
N LEU A 101 11.90 -21.18 22.45
CA LEU A 101 12.22 -20.02 23.31
C LEU A 101 11.02 -19.10 23.57
N GLY A 102 9.88 -19.42 23.01
CA GLY A 102 8.65 -18.66 23.22
C GLY A 102 7.74 -18.76 22.01
N GLY A 103 6.48 -18.82 22.19
CA GLY A 103 5.34 -18.98 21.32
C GLY A 103 5.50 -18.95 19.80
N ALA A 104 4.57 -19.58 19.15
CA ALA A 104 4.45 -19.60 17.70
C ALA A 104 4.52 -18.17 17.12
N ASN A 105 5.28 -17.97 16.05
CA ASN A 105 5.38 -16.75 15.23
C ASN A 105 6.20 -15.56 15.78
N ALA A 106 6.89 -15.70 16.90
CA ALA A 106 7.73 -14.61 17.42
C ALA A 106 9.21 -14.73 17.02
N ASN A 107 9.61 -15.81 16.37
CA ASN A 107 10.99 -16.05 16.00
C ASN A 107 11.38 -15.31 14.74
N ARG A 108 12.48 -14.60 14.82
CA ARG A 108 13.09 -13.90 13.70
C ARG A 108 14.23 -14.73 13.11
N PRO A 109 14.40 -14.71 11.79
CA PRO A 109 15.54 -15.35 11.14
C PRO A 109 16.83 -14.56 11.39
N ASN A 110 17.94 -15.10 10.92
CA ASN A 110 19.19 -14.38 10.80
C ASN A 110 19.30 -13.69 9.44
N LEU A 111 19.94 -12.52 9.42
CA LEU A 111 20.39 -11.88 8.19
C LEU A 111 21.69 -12.54 7.70
N SER A 112 21.73 -12.87 6.40
CA SER A 112 22.91 -13.48 5.76
C SER A 112 23.95 -12.46 5.29
N GLY A 113 23.59 -11.16 5.33
CA GLY A 113 24.43 -10.08 4.77
C GLY A 113 24.27 -9.85 3.27
N GLN A 114 23.40 -10.60 2.60
CA GLN A 114 23.06 -10.36 1.20
C GLN A 114 22.05 -9.21 1.07
N SER A 115 21.90 -8.69 -0.16
CA SER A 115 20.88 -7.68 -0.46
C SER A 115 19.50 -8.18 -0.09
N LEU A 116 18.74 -7.37 0.61
CA LEU A 116 17.35 -7.66 0.99
C LEU A 116 16.39 -7.62 -0.21
N GLU A 117 16.71 -6.81 -1.21
CA GLU A 117 15.94 -6.72 -2.44
C GLU A 117 16.34 -7.80 -3.43
N THR A 118 15.34 -8.42 -4.05
CA THR A 118 15.57 -9.29 -5.21
C THR A 118 16.05 -8.44 -6.39
N PRO A 119 17.11 -8.85 -7.09
CA PRO A 119 17.57 -8.16 -8.30
C PRO A 119 16.48 -8.16 -9.38
N GLY A 120 16.43 -7.10 -10.18
CA GLY A 120 15.52 -6.99 -11.31
C GLY A 120 14.71 -5.69 -11.31
N SER A 121 13.89 -5.51 -12.32
CA SER A 121 12.96 -4.39 -12.42
C SER A 121 11.80 -4.53 -11.42
N TYR A 122 11.01 -3.47 -11.29
CA TYR A 122 9.81 -3.52 -10.45
C TYR A 122 8.84 -4.65 -10.86
N GLU A 123 8.67 -4.85 -12.16
CA GLU A 123 7.75 -5.85 -12.70
C GLU A 123 8.27 -7.27 -12.53
N ASP A 124 9.58 -7.49 -12.72
CA ASP A 124 10.23 -8.80 -12.54
C ASP A 124 10.15 -9.31 -11.10
N ARG A 125 10.02 -8.41 -10.14
CA ARG A 125 9.95 -8.71 -8.70
C ARG A 125 8.54 -8.96 -8.20
N LEU A 126 7.51 -8.68 -9.00
CA LEU A 126 6.12 -8.94 -8.65
C LEU A 126 5.69 -10.32 -9.13
N ALA A 127 5.14 -11.12 -8.23
CA ALA A 127 4.56 -12.39 -8.62
C ALA A 127 3.34 -12.16 -9.51
N SER A 128 3.38 -12.69 -10.71
CA SER A 128 2.37 -12.55 -11.76
C SER A 128 2.25 -13.84 -12.55
N SER A 129 1.34 -13.88 -13.54
CA SER A 129 1.24 -15.00 -14.48
C SER A 129 2.55 -15.27 -15.24
N ASP A 130 3.28 -14.20 -15.57
CA ASP A 130 4.52 -14.28 -16.34
C ASP A 130 5.73 -14.59 -15.46
N HIS A 131 5.66 -14.18 -14.19
CA HIS A 131 6.68 -14.38 -13.17
C HIS A 131 6.10 -15.03 -11.90
N PRO A 132 5.64 -16.29 -11.95
CA PRO A 132 4.89 -16.91 -10.85
C PRO A 132 5.70 -17.09 -9.56
N ASN A 133 7.02 -17.17 -9.69
CA ASN A 133 7.96 -17.36 -8.57
C ASN A 133 8.72 -16.09 -8.20
N ALA A 134 8.36 -14.96 -8.77
CA ALA A 134 9.03 -13.71 -8.45
C ALA A 134 8.87 -13.35 -6.97
N THR A 135 9.95 -12.85 -6.38
CA THR A 135 9.97 -12.42 -4.98
C THR A 135 10.35 -10.94 -4.91
N TRP A 136 9.67 -10.21 -4.09
CA TRP A 136 9.99 -8.82 -3.77
C TRP A 136 11.15 -8.73 -2.79
N VAL A 137 11.14 -9.64 -1.82
CA VAL A 137 12.19 -9.80 -0.81
C VAL A 137 13.08 -10.97 -1.23
N ASN A 138 14.39 -10.76 -1.21
CA ASN A 138 15.36 -11.79 -1.55
C ASN A 138 15.39 -12.89 -0.46
N PRO A 139 14.97 -14.12 -0.76
CA PRO A 139 15.00 -15.19 0.23
C PRO A 139 16.41 -15.53 0.73
N LEU A 140 17.43 -15.34 -0.10
CA LEU A 140 18.82 -15.64 0.24
C LEU A 140 19.42 -14.64 1.27
N ALA A 141 18.74 -13.52 1.49
CA ALA A 141 19.13 -12.56 2.52
C ALA A 141 18.85 -13.05 3.94
N PHE A 142 18.14 -14.17 4.08
CA PHE A 142 17.72 -14.70 5.37
C PHE A 142 18.14 -16.16 5.52
N THR A 143 18.51 -16.52 6.73
CA THR A 143 18.78 -17.90 7.16
C THR A 143 18.00 -18.21 8.42
N LEU A 144 17.56 -19.45 8.59
CA LEU A 144 16.89 -19.87 9.81
C LEU A 144 17.82 -19.73 11.01
N ALA A 145 17.34 -19.11 12.07
CA ALA A 145 18.05 -19.12 13.33
C ALA A 145 18.03 -20.55 13.93
N PRO A 146 19.15 -21.05 14.47
CA PRO A 146 19.22 -22.37 15.05
C PRO A 146 18.21 -22.54 16.21
N THR A 147 17.77 -23.77 16.43
CA THR A 147 16.88 -24.12 17.55
C THR A 147 17.47 -23.66 18.89
N GLY A 148 16.68 -22.96 19.68
CA GLY A 148 17.12 -22.46 20.98
C GLY A 148 17.89 -21.12 20.91
N THR A 149 17.95 -20.46 19.74
CA THR A 149 18.60 -19.16 19.59
C THR A 149 17.63 -18.10 19.04
N PHE A 150 17.90 -16.85 19.36
CA PHE A 150 17.21 -15.71 18.75
C PHE A 150 17.91 -15.34 17.45
N GLY A 151 17.11 -15.05 16.42
CA GLY A 151 17.63 -14.48 15.18
C GLY A 151 17.98 -13.00 15.33
N ASN A 152 18.89 -12.53 14.48
CA ASN A 152 19.39 -11.15 14.50
C ASN A 152 18.65 -10.20 13.56
N ALA A 153 17.65 -10.68 12.80
CA ALA A 153 16.85 -9.79 11.98
C ALA A 153 16.10 -8.78 12.88
N PRO A 154 16.03 -7.49 12.51
CA PRO A 154 15.28 -6.51 13.26
C PRO A 154 13.78 -6.82 13.23
N ARG A 155 13.02 -6.28 14.19
CA ARG A 155 11.57 -6.44 14.26
C ARG A 155 10.88 -5.98 12.98
N THR A 156 11.30 -4.84 12.47
CA THR A 156 10.85 -4.26 11.20
C THR A 156 12.05 -3.86 10.37
N ILE A 157 12.05 -4.27 9.13
CA ILE A 157 13.07 -3.96 8.16
C ILE A 157 12.60 -2.75 7.35
N THR A 158 13.40 -1.69 7.35
CA THR A 158 13.09 -0.44 6.62
C THR A 158 13.91 -0.27 5.35
N ASP A 159 15.01 -1.01 5.23
CA ASP A 159 15.89 -0.98 4.06
C ASP A 159 15.22 -1.55 2.82
N ILE A 160 14.22 -2.38 3.03
CA ILE A 160 13.27 -2.79 2.01
C ILE A 160 11.85 -2.55 2.53
N ARG A 161 10.99 -2.02 1.66
CA ARG A 161 9.58 -1.77 1.95
C ARG A 161 8.70 -2.55 1.00
N THR A 162 7.44 -2.72 1.36
CA THR A 162 6.45 -3.27 0.43
C THR A 162 6.36 -2.40 -0.82
N PRO A 163 5.85 -2.91 -1.95
CA PRO A 163 5.66 -2.10 -3.14
C PRO A 163 4.90 -0.80 -2.86
N PRO A 164 5.30 0.32 -3.45
CA PRO A 164 4.58 1.58 -3.31
C PRO A 164 3.19 1.48 -3.93
N GLN A 165 2.26 2.26 -3.40
CA GLN A 165 0.88 2.29 -3.87
C GLN A 165 0.61 3.59 -4.62
N TYR A 166 0.01 3.46 -5.79
CA TYR A 166 -0.39 4.57 -6.64
C TYR A 166 -1.84 4.38 -7.07
N ASN A 167 -2.67 5.34 -6.76
CA ASN A 167 -4.06 5.33 -7.20
C ASN A 167 -4.42 6.68 -7.82
N THR A 168 -5.22 6.64 -8.87
CA THR A 168 -5.76 7.83 -9.51
C THR A 168 -7.24 7.58 -9.80
N ASP A 169 -8.06 8.38 -9.17
CA ASP A 169 -9.50 8.41 -9.40
C ASP A 169 -9.86 9.66 -10.19
N ALA A 170 -10.85 9.57 -11.05
CA ALA A 170 -11.33 10.69 -11.84
C ALA A 170 -12.86 10.74 -11.88
N VAL A 171 -13.38 11.95 -11.82
CA VAL A 171 -14.81 12.23 -11.94
C VAL A 171 -15.02 13.30 -13.00
N PHE A 172 -15.76 12.96 -14.02
CA PHE A 172 -16.20 13.89 -15.05
C PHE A 172 -17.65 14.28 -14.76
N ILE A 173 -17.90 15.56 -14.61
CA ILE A 173 -19.23 16.10 -14.33
C ILE A 173 -19.61 17.04 -15.46
N LYS A 174 -20.80 16.83 -16.00
CA LYS A 174 -21.39 17.74 -16.96
C LYS A 174 -22.75 18.21 -16.49
N ASN A 175 -22.95 19.52 -16.45
CA ASN A 175 -24.20 20.15 -16.09
C ASN A 175 -24.88 20.69 -17.35
N PHE A 176 -26.14 20.34 -17.51
CA PHE A 176 -27.01 20.85 -18.58
C PHE A 176 -28.01 21.80 -17.93
N ARG A 177 -28.05 23.02 -18.42
CA ARG A 177 -29.12 23.98 -18.12
C ARG A 177 -30.23 23.78 -19.10
N LEU A 178 -31.38 23.38 -18.62
CA LEU A 178 -32.61 23.23 -19.42
C LEU A 178 -33.45 24.48 -19.30
N ALA A 179 -34.64 24.50 -19.85
CA ALA A 179 -35.54 25.65 -19.76
C ALA A 179 -36.08 25.84 -18.34
N GLY A 180 -36.21 27.08 -17.89
CA GLY A 180 -36.70 27.42 -16.55
C GLY A 180 -35.72 27.02 -15.42
N THR A 181 -36.23 26.39 -14.38
CA THR A 181 -35.47 25.92 -13.22
C THR A 181 -34.86 24.53 -13.39
N HIS A 182 -35.18 23.87 -14.50
CA HIS A 182 -34.78 22.49 -14.78
C HIS A 182 -33.28 22.37 -15.06
N THR A 183 -32.64 21.43 -14.40
CA THR A 183 -31.23 21.10 -14.61
C THR A 183 -31.04 19.61 -14.74
N ALA A 184 -30.07 19.20 -15.56
CA ALA A 184 -29.64 17.82 -15.66
C ALA A 184 -28.13 17.73 -15.46
N GLN A 185 -27.70 16.68 -14.81
CA GLN A 185 -26.28 16.41 -14.55
C GLN A 185 -25.94 14.99 -14.97
N LEU A 186 -24.88 14.86 -15.73
CA LEU A 186 -24.23 13.59 -16.03
C LEU A 186 -22.93 13.54 -15.24
N LYS A 187 -22.72 12.49 -14.46
CA LYS A 187 -21.50 12.21 -13.73
C LYS A 187 -20.93 10.86 -14.17
N ILE A 188 -19.68 10.85 -14.60
CA ILE A 188 -18.92 9.65 -14.93
C ILE A 188 -17.78 9.57 -13.91
N GLU A 189 -17.81 8.54 -13.07
CA GLU A 189 -16.83 8.31 -12.04
C GLU A 189 -15.99 7.08 -12.39
N MET A 190 -14.68 7.23 -12.34
CA MET A 190 -13.73 6.16 -12.63
C MET A 190 -12.78 6.04 -11.45
N LEU A 191 -12.94 4.97 -10.68
CA LEU A 191 -12.00 4.58 -9.65
C LEU A 191 -10.89 3.75 -10.29
N ASN A 192 -9.66 3.97 -9.87
CA ASN A 192 -8.46 3.39 -10.46
C ASN A 192 -8.43 3.60 -11.99
N LEU A 193 -8.44 4.87 -12.41
CA LEU A 193 -8.53 5.30 -13.80
C LEU A 193 -7.58 4.56 -14.74
N PHE A 194 -6.35 4.34 -14.31
CA PHE A 194 -5.31 3.69 -15.12
C PHE A 194 -5.30 2.16 -14.99
N ASN A 195 -6.28 1.60 -14.26
CA ASN A 195 -6.35 0.15 -13.96
C ASN A 195 -5.03 -0.43 -13.44
N ARG A 196 -4.37 0.33 -12.55
CA ARG A 196 -3.09 -0.08 -12.01
C ARG A 196 -3.28 -1.17 -10.95
N VAL A 197 -2.47 -2.20 -11.03
CA VAL A 197 -2.40 -3.21 -10.00
C VAL A 197 -1.52 -2.69 -8.86
N ASN A 198 -2.13 -2.40 -7.73
CA ASN A 198 -1.43 -2.15 -6.49
C ASN A 198 -1.32 -3.47 -5.73
N VAL A 199 -0.15 -3.77 -5.23
CA VAL A 199 0.11 -5.02 -4.52
C VAL A 199 0.07 -4.75 -3.03
N ARG A 200 -0.57 -5.64 -2.29
CA ARG A 200 -0.67 -5.54 -0.85
C ARG A 200 0.67 -5.91 -0.19
N ALA A 201 0.81 -5.48 1.06
CA ALA A 201 1.91 -5.91 1.92
C ALA A 201 2.12 -7.44 1.84
N ILE A 202 3.35 -7.87 2.06
CA ILE A 202 3.77 -9.27 2.16
C ILE A 202 3.08 -9.90 3.39
N GLN A 203 1.78 -10.14 3.29
CA GLN A 203 1.02 -10.82 4.33
C GLN A 203 0.89 -12.30 3.99
N GLY A 204 1.33 -13.15 4.90
CA GLY A 204 1.34 -14.60 4.71
C GLY A 204 2.58 -15.13 3.97
N THR A 205 3.38 -14.23 3.36
CA THR A 205 4.64 -14.57 2.69
C THR A 205 5.86 -13.99 3.40
N ASN A 206 5.70 -13.55 4.63
CA ASN A 206 6.77 -12.99 5.47
C ASN A 206 7.49 -14.03 6.33
N ASN A 207 7.13 -15.30 6.21
CA ASN A 207 7.76 -16.39 6.95
C ASN A 207 8.79 -17.10 6.06
N VAL A 208 10.06 -17.04 6.44
CA VAL A 208 11.18 -17.64 5.68
C VAL A 208 11.11 -19.15 5.58
N SER A 209 10.31 -19.82 6.42
CA SER A 209 10.11 -21.27 6.35
C SER A 209 9.12 -21.67 5.26
N ASN A 210 8.42 -20.73 4.64
CA ASN A 210 7.45 -21.01 3.60
C ASN A 210 8.08 -20.91 2.20
N SER A 211 7.65 -21.78 1.31
CA SER A 211 8.13 -21.83 -0.08
C SER A 211 7.80 -20.57 -0.88
N ASN A 212 6.78 -19.82 -0.50
CA ASN A 212 6.35 -18.58 -1.13
C ASN A 212 6.85 -17.33 -0.38
N PHE A 213 7.90 -17.48 0.43
CA PHE A 213 8.49 -16.36 1.15
C PHE A 213 8.91 -15.23 0.21
N GLY A 214 8.60 -14.01 0.59
CA GLY A 214 8.99 -12.81 -0.15
C GLY A 214 8.13 -12.49 -1.38
N GLN A 215 7.18 -13.33 -1.75
CA GLN A 215 6.29 -13.07 -2.88
C GLN A 215 5.25 -12.00 -2.54
N THR A 216 4.88 -11.22 -3.57
CA THR A 216 3.81 -10.21 -3.51
C THR A 216 2.75 -10.57 -4.53
N ASN A 217 1.84 -11.44 -4.16
CA ASN A 217 0.81 -11.98 -5.06
C ASN A 217 -0.61 -11.54 -4.73
N ILE A 218 -0.79 -10.67 -3.72
CA ILE A 218 -2.11 -10.21 -3.29
C ILE A 218 -2.33 -8.78 -3.77
N GLN A 219 -3.33 -8.58 -4.60
CA GLN A 219 -3.74 -7.27 -5.03
C GLN A 219 -4.34 -6.47 -3.87
N ALA A 220 -3.88 -5.23 -3.72
CA ALA A 220 -4.47 -4.25 -2.81
C ALA A 220 -5.39 -3.32 -3.61
N GLY A 221 -6.66 -3.30 -3.26
CA GLY A 221 -7.63 -2.45 -3.93
C GLY A 221 -8.36 -3.16 -5.08
N PHE A 222 -9.17 -2.39 -5.76
CA PHE A 222 -10.05 -2.87 -6.82
C PHE A 222 -9.45 -2.62 -8.21
N MET A 223 -9.88 -3.40 -9.17
CA MET A 223 -9.76 -3.09 -10.60
C MET A 223 -10.44 -1.75 -10.89
N ARG A 224 -10.23 -1.22 -12.09
CA ARG A 224 -10.96 -0.03 -12.52
C ARG A 224 -12.47 -0.26 -12.46
N ILE A 225 -13.15 0.61 -11.73
CA ILE A 225 -14.61 0.62 -11.63
C ILE A 225 -15.09 1.91 -12.30
N THR A 226 -16.01 1.78 -13.24
CA THR A 226 -16.64 2.92 -13.90
C THR A 226 -18.11 2.95 -13.52
N GLN A 227 -18.57 4.09 -13.03
CA GLN A 227 -19.96 4.34 -12.68
C GLN A 227 -20.46 5.56 -13.46
N ILE A 228 -21.67 5.44 -14.01
CA ILE A 228 -22.35 6.53 -14.71
C ILE A 228 -23.63 6.85 -13.95
N MET A 229 -23.80 8.12 -13.60
CA MET A 229 -24.96 8.62 -12.90
C MET A 229 -25.59 9.76 -13.69
N PHE A 230 -26.90 9.75 -13.77
CA PHE A 230 -27.69 10.84 -14.34
C PHE A 230 -28.64 11.37 -13.25
N ARG A 231 -28.64 12.69 -13.08
CA ARG A 231 -29.52 13.39 -12.13
C ARG A 231 -30.29 14.44 -12.88
N TYR A 232 -31.58 14.47 -12.67
CA TYR A 232 -32.48 15.52 -13.13
C TYR A 232 -33.12 16.22 -11.93
N SER A 233 -33.19 17.54 -11.99
CA SER A 233 -33.81 18.37 -10.95
C SER A 233 -34.75 19.39 -11.60
N PHE A 234 -35.89 19.60 -11.01
CA PHE A 234 -36.98 20.48 -11.49
C PHE A 234 -37.45 21.40 -10.39
#